data_44635a3fdb39b406dbce3395cd43028d
#
_entry.id   44635a3fdb39b406dbce3395cd43028d
#
_cell.length_a   1.000
_cell.length_b   1.000
_cell.length_c   1.000
_cell.angle_alpha   90.00
_cell.angle_beta   90.00
_cell.angle_gamma   90.00
#
_symmetry.space_group_name_H-M   'P 1'
#
loop_
_entity.id
_entity.type
_entity.pdbx_description
1 polymer ?
#
loop_
_entity_poly.entity_id
_entity_poly.type
_entity_poly.pdbx_seq_one_letter_code
_entity_poly.pdbx_strand_id
1 'polypeptide(L)'
;MSNQTYTGSCHCQAVSFAIDLDLDQALQCNCSICSKLGAVWAFAPRAKMTLKSGADALGDYQFGKKRLHHRRCQHCGIEAFAEGTAPDGTATVGVNLRCLDGVEVEKLTPRQYDGRSV
;
A
#
# COMPACT_ATOMS: atom_id res chain seq x y z
N MET A 1 -12.36 -5.06 -14.05
CA MET A 1 -12.97 -3.78 -13.69
C MET A 1 -12.05 -2.64 -13.97
N SER A 2 -12.61 -1.45 -14.10
CA SER A 2 -11.84 -0.27 -14.40
C SER A 2 -11.26 0.35 -13.13
N ASN A 3 -10.27 1.21 -13.29
CA ASN A 3 -9.74 2.01 -12.21
C ASN A 3 -10.79 3.02 -11.71
N GLN A 4 -10.78 3.23 -10.40
CA GLN A 4 -11.57 4.26 -9.75
C GLN A 4 -10.67 5.03 -8.79
N THR A 5 -11.06 6.24 -8.45
CA THR A 5 -10.31 7.05 -7.49
C THR A 5 -10.83 6.78 -6.09
N TYR A 6 -9.89 6.43 -5.20
CA TYR A 6 -10.18 6.17 -3.78
C TYR A 6 -9.41 7.16 -2.93
N THR A 7 -9.96 7.48 -1.77
CA THR A 7 -9.23 8.21 -0.73
C THR A 7 -8.94 7.28 0.43
N GLY A 8 -7.88 7.58 1.15
CA GLY A 8 -7.51 6.79 2.31
C GLY A 8 -6.64 7.57 3.27
N SER A 9 -6.40 6.98 4.43
CA SER A 9 -5.56 7.58 5.45
C SER A 9 -5.06 6.53 6.43
N CYS A 10 -4.04 6.89 7.23
CA CYS A 10 -3.69 6.14 8.41
C CYS A 10 -4.76 6.35 9.50
N HIS A 11 -4.61 5.67 10.62
CA HIS A 11 -5.63 5.71 11.69
C HIS A 11 -5.81 7.12 12.26
N CYS A 12 -4.73 7.82 12.55
CA CYS A 12 -4.81 9.18 13.12
C CYS A 12 -5.07 10.26 12.06
N GLN A 13 -5.08 9.88 10.80
CA GLN A 13 -5.33 10.76 9.64
C GLN A 13 -4.23 11.78 9.37
N ALA A 14 -3.09 11.72 10.06
CA ALA A 14 -1.96 12.58 9.73
C ALA A 14 -1.47 12.34 8.31
N VAL A 15 -1.53 11.09 7.84
CA VAL A 15 -1.17 10.70 6.47
C VAL A 15 -2.46 10.43 5.70
N SER A 16 -2.70 11.19 4.64
CA SER A 16 -3.89 10.99 3.79
C SER A 16 -3.51 11.12 2.32
N PHE A 17 -4.27 10.43 1.47
CA PHE A 17 -3.93 10.34 0.05
C PHE A 17 -5.18 10.05 -0.78
N ALA A 18 -5.03 10.25 -2.09
CA ALA A 18 -5.97 9.79 -3.10
C ALA A 18 -5.21 8.96 -4.13
N ILE A 19 -5.84 7.95 -4.70
CA ILE A 19 -5.19 7.08 -5.65
C ILE A 19 -6.19 6.45 -6.60
N ASP A 20 -5.78 6.26 -7.85
CA ASP A 20 -6.55 5.50 -8.84
C ASP A 20 -6.14 4.04 -8.77
N LEU A 21 -7.09 3.16 -8.47
CA LEU A 21 -6.84 1.73 -8.30
C LEU A 21 -7.93 0.89 -8.93
N ASP A 22 -7.56 -0.34 -9.27
CA ASP A 22 -8.48 -1.41 -9.62
C ASP A 22 -8.49 -2.43 -8.49
N LEU A 23 -9.59 -2.53 -7.75
CA LEU A 23 -9.68 -3.42 -6.60
C LEU A 23 -9.70 -4.90 -6.99
N ASP A 24 -9.96 -5.22 -8.26
CA ASP A 24 -9.84 -6.60 -8.75
C ASP A 24 -8.38 -7.08 -8.74
N GLN A 25 -7.44 -6.16 -8.63
CA GLN A 25 -6.00 -6.46 -8.52
C GLN A 25 -5.55 -6.63 -7.07
N ALA A 26 -6.48 -6.78 -6.14
CA ALA A 26 -6.13 -6.97 -4.73
C ALA A 26 -5.25 -8.20 -4.55
N LEU A 27 -4.28 -8.10 -3.63
CA LEU A 27 -3.26 -9.11 -3.45
C LEU A 27 -2.91 -9.24 -1.97
N GLN A 28 -2.78 -10.49 -1.49
CA GLN A 28 -2.21 -10.78 -0.19
C GLN A 28 -0.89 -11.51 -0.38
N CYS A 29 0.13 -11.06 0.34
CA CYS A 29 1.47 -11.63 0.27
C CYS A 29 1.78 -12.34 1.59
N ASN A 30 2.53 -13.44 1.52
CA ASN A 30 2.93 -14.20 2.71
C ASN A 30 4.38 -13.95 3.11
N CYS A 31 5.03 -12.92 2.59
CA CYS A 31 6.41 -12.61 2.97
C CYS A 31 6.50 -12.22 4.45
N SER A 32 7.73 -12.08 4.96
CA SER A 32 7.96 -11.92 6.39
C SER A 32 7.24 -10.70 6.98
N ILE A 33 7.18 -9.60 6.25
CA ILE A 33 6.51 -8.39 6.77
C ILE A 33 5.00 -8.43 6.51
N CYS A 34 4.58 -8.88 5.32
CA CYS A 34 3.15 -8.89 4.98
C CYS A 34 2.37 -9.86 5.84
N SER A 35 2.98 -11.01 6.21
CA SER A 35 2.31 -11.97 7.10
C SER A 35 2.09 -11.40 8.49
N LYS A 36 2.94 -10.48 8.93
CA LYS A 36 2.77 -9.81 10.23
C LYS A 36 1.80 -8.63 10.16
N LEU A 37 1.82 -7.89 9.06
CA LEU A 37 0.93 -6.75 8.87
C LEU A 37 -0.52 -7.17 8.64
N GLY A 38 -0.75 -8.27 7.94
CA GLY A 38 -2.09 -8.66 7.53
C GLY A 38 -2.70 -7.73 6.50
N ALA A 39 -1.89 -6.99 5.77
CA ALA A 39 -2.37 -6.02 4.79
C ALA A 39 -2.86 -6.70 3.53
N VAL A 40 -3.82 -6.08 2.87
CA VAL A 40 -4.27 -6.42 1.53
C VAL A 40 -3.84 -5.27 0.62
N TRP A 41 -3.14 -5.60 -0.45
CA TRP A 41 -2.48 -4.60 -1.29
C TRP A 41 -3.12 -4.49 -2.66
N ALA A 42 -3.02 -3.31 -3.26
CA ALA A 42 -3.15 -3.12 -4.69
C ALA A 42 -2.06 -2.17 -5.14
N PHE A 43 -1.57 -2.35 -6.36
CA PHE A 43 -0.41 -1.64 -6.86
C PHE A 43 -0.81 -0.74 -8.02
N ALA A 44 -0.12 0.38 -8.13
CA ALA A 44 -0.31 1.33 -9.21
C ALA A 44 0.99 2.10 -9.44
N PRO A 45 1.17 2.74 -10.60
CA PRO A 45 2.26 3.69 -10.76
C PRO A 45 2.18 4.78 -9.70
N ARG A 46 3.31 5.16 -9.14
CA ARG A 46 3.34 6.19 -8.09
C ARG A 46 2.67 7.49 -8.53
N ALA A 47 2.74 7.79 -9.84
CA ALA A 47 2.13 9.00 -10.41
C ALA A 47 0.60 9.02 -10.25
N LYS A 48 -0.03 7.87 -10.01
CA LYS A 48 -1.48 7.76 -9.79
C LYS A 48 -1.89 8.12 -8.36
N MET A 49 -0.94 8.30 -7.46
CA MET A 49 -1.22 8.64 -6.06
C MET A 49 -0.90 10.10 -5.80
N THR A 50 -1.82 10.78 -5.13
CA THR A 50 -1.61 12.13 -4.62
C THR A 50 -1.56 12.05 -3.09
N LEU A 51 -0.40 12.35 -2.52
CA LEU A 51 -0.28 12.45 -1.06
C LEU A 51 -0.81 13.82 -0.64
N LYS A 52 -1.93 13.81 0.11
CA LYS A 52 -2.60 15.04 0.49
C LYS A 52 -2.02 15.65 1.75
N SER A 53 -1.55 14.82 2.68
CA SER A 53 -0.96 15.29 3.92
C SER A 53 -0.03 14.23 4.50
N GLY A 54 0.88 14.66 5.37
CA GLY A 54 1.66 13.75 6.18
C GLY A 54 3.01 13.35 5.61
N ALA A 55 3.51 14.04 4.59
CA ALA A 55 4.83 13.71 4.04
C ALA A 55 5.91 13.72 5.14
N ASP A 56 5.81 14.66 6.08
CA ASP A 56 6.74 14.78 7.20
C ASP A 56 6.43 13.84 8.36
N ALA A 57 5.29 13.16 8.32
CA ALA A 57 4.91 12.17 9.33
C ALA A 57 5.24 10.74 8.93
N LEU A 58 5.73 10.51 7.72
CA LEU A 58 6.03 9.18 7.22
C LEU A 58 7.38 8.69 7.72
N GLY A 59 7.39 7.49 8.30
CA GLY A 59 8.61 6.75 8.56
C GLY A 59 8.92 5.84 7.38
N ASP A 60 10.17 5.42 7.29
CA ASP A 60 10.64 4.55 6.22
C ASP A 60 11.29 3.33 6.83
N TYR A 61 10.79 2.15 6.50
CA TYR A 61 11.37 0.89 6.93
C TYR A 61 11.79 0.08 5.72
N GLN A 62 13.04 -0.31 5.68
CA GLN A 62 13.59 -1.16 4.62
C GLN A 62 14.27 -2.35 5.25
N PHE A 63 14.20 -3.50 4.58
CA PHE A 63 14.86 -4.73 5.03
C PHE A 63 15.26 -5.57 3.81
N GLY A 64 16.02 -6.64 4.08
CA GLY A 64 16.48 -7.52 3.03
C GLY A 64 17.30 -6.77 2.00
N LYS A 65 16.90 -6.86 0.75
CA LYS A 65 17.60 -6.18 -0.35
C LYS A 65 17.26 -4.69 -0.45
N LYS A 66 16.42 -4.18 0.46
CA LYS A 66 16.04 -2.76 0.55
C LYS A 66 15.47 -2.22 -0.76
N ARG A 67 14.63 -3.04 -1.41
CA ARG A 67 13.98 -2.65 -2.67
C ARG A 67 12.71 -1.85 -2.46
N LEU A 68 12.10 -1.98 -1.28
CA LEU A 68 10.82 -1.34 -0.95
C LEU A 68 11.00 -0.42 0.24
N HIS A 69 10.30 0.70 0.18
CA HIS A 69 10.17 1.64 1.28
C HIS A 69 8.80 1.42 1.90
N HIS A 70 8.77 0.82 3.09
CA HIS A 70 7.53 0.64 3.84
C HIS A 70 7.26 1.92 4.60
N ARG A 71 6.20 2.63 4.20
CA ARG A 71 5.92 3.97 4.69
C ARG A 71 4.84 3.89 5.75
N ARG A 72 5.22 4.13 7.01
CA ARG A 72 4.27 4.09 8.12
C ARG A 72 4.10 5.49 8.71
N CYS A 73 2.93 5.75 9.28
CA CYS A 73 2.73 6.97 10.05
C CYS A 73 3.53 6.88 11.36
N GLN A 74 4.35 7.89 11.64
CA GLN A 74 5.15 7.90 12.86
C GLN A 74 4.30 8.16 14.10
N HIS A 75 3.08 8.66 13.95
CA HIS A 75 2.21 8.96 15.07
C HIS A 75 1.34 7.78 15.48
N CYS A 76 0.73 7.08 14.53
CA CYS A 76 -0.17 5.96 14.85
C CYS A 76 0.39 4.58 14.45
N GLY A 77 1.47 4.54 13.70
CA GLY A 77 2.13 3.29 13.34
C GLY A 77 1.54 2.55 12.14
N ILE A 78 0.45 3.01 11.56
CA ILE A 78 -0.19 2.31 10.45
C ILE A 78 0.62 2.49 9.18
N GLU A 79 0.89 1.39 8.48
CA GLU A 79 1.52 1.41 7.17
C GLU A 79 0.45 1.54 6.10
N ALA A 80 0.28 2.76 5.59
CA ALA A 80 -0.75 3.04 4.59
C ALA A 80 -0.32 2.63 3.19
N PHE A 81 0.97 2.70 2.88
CA PHE A 81 1.47 2.31 1.56
C PHE A 81 2.96 1.98 1.61
N ALA A 82 3.42 1.34 0.54
CA ALA A 82 4.83 1.06 0.31
C ALA A 82 5.20 1.56 -1.08
N GLU A 83 6.44 1.97 -1.25
CA GLU A 83 6.94 2.48 -2.52
C GLU A 83 8.11 1.63 -3.00
N GLY A 84 8.20 1.46 -4.31
CA GLY A 84 9.29 0.73 -4.92
C GLY A 84 9.40 1.03 -6.39
N THR A 85 10.24 0.25 -7.06
CA THR A 85 10.47 0.41 -8.50
C THR A 85 10.14 -0.92 -9.17
N ALA A 86 9.30 -0.88 -10.19
CA ALA A 86 8.97 -2.05 -10.98
C ALA A 86 10.16 -2.47 -11.83
N PRO A 87 10.18 -3.73 -12.35
CA PRO A 87 11.32 -4.19 -13.17
C PRO A 87 11.62 -3.32 -14.39
N ASP A 88 10.62 -2.61 -14.91
CA ASP A 88 10.80 -1.70 -16.05
C ASP A 88 11.31 -0.32 -15.65
N GLY A 89 11.59 -0.08 -14.36
CA GLY A 89 12.04 1.21 -13.86
C GLY A 89 10.95 2.17 -13.42
N THR A 90 9.69 1.78 -13.55
CA THR A 90 8.56 2.63 -13.17
C THR A 90 8.45 2.73 -11.66
N ALA A 91 8.35 3.96 -11.13
CA ALA A 91 8.05 4.15 -9.71
C ALA A 91 6.64 3.63 -9.41
N THR A 92 6.53 2.77 -8.41
CA THR A 92 5.30 2.04 -8.09
C THR A 92 4.95 2.23 -6.63
N VAL A 93 3.65 2.26 -6.33
CA VAL A 93 3.14 2.30 -4.97
C VAL A 93 2.23 1.11 -4.75
N GLY A 94 2.38 0.47 -3.59
CA GLY A 94 1.43 -0.53 -3.10
C GLY A 94 0.64 0.08 -1.97
N VAL A 95 -0.68 0.13 -2.11
CA VAL A 95 -1.55 0.74 -1.11
C VAL A 95 -2.19 -0.34 -0.25
N ASN A 96 -2.19 -0.12 1.05
CA ASN A 96 -2.90 -0.97 1.98
C ASN A 96 -4.39 -0.68 1.87
N LEU A 97 -5.14 -1.62 1.28
CA LEU A 97 -6.56 -1.43 1.00
C LEU A 97 -7.38 -1.25 2.27
N ARG A 98 -6.86 -1.72 3.43
CA ARG A 98 -7.54 -1.51 4.71
C ARG A 98 -7.54 -0.05 5.15
N CYS A 99 -6.71 0.79 4.52
CA CYS A 99 -6.66 2.23 4.78
C CYS A 99 -7.61 3.03 3.90
N LEU A 100 -8.26 2.40 2.92
CA LEU A 100 -9.15 3.11 2.00
C LEU A 100 -10.52 3.36 2.63
N ASP A 101 -11.05 4.54 2.38
CA ASP A 101 -12.38 4.92 2.83
C ASP A 101 -13.44 4.18 2.01
N GLY A 102 -14.45 3.65 2.68
CA GLY A 102 -15.61 3.05 2.02
C GLY A 102 -15.35 1.69 1.35
N VAL A 103 -14.18 1.11 1.54
CA VAL A 103 -13.85 -0.20 0.97
C VAL A 103 -13.97 -1.27 2.05
N GLU A 104 -14.80 -2.28 1.79
CA GLU A 104 -14.95 -3.43 2.68
C GLU A 104 -14.02 -4.54 2.19
N VAL A 105 -12.82 -4.60 2.75
CA VAL A 105 -11.77 -5.52 2.31
C VAL A 105 -12.22 -6.96 2.41
N GLU A 106 -13.04 -7.29 3.41
CA GLU A 106 -13.54 -8.65 3.62
C GLU A 106 -14.40 -9.16 2.47
N LYS A 107 -14.94 -8.26 1.65
CA LYS A 107 -15.75 -8.63 0.47
C LYS A 107 -14.91 -8.79 -0.78
N LEU A 108 -13.62 -8.48 -0.72
CA LEU A 108 -12.71 -8.68 -1.85
C LEU A 108 -12.22 -10.12 -1.88
N THR A 109 -11.77 -10.56 -3.06
CA THR A 109 -11.14 -11.88 -3.23
C THR A 109 -9.70 -11.65 -3.64
N PRO A 110 -8.78 -11.39 -2.69
CA PRO A 110 -7.39 -11.09 -3.04
C PRO A 110 -6.69 -12.30 -3.63
N ARG A 111 -5.85 -12.06 -4.62
CA ARG A 111 -4.95 -13.08 -5.14
C ARG A 111 -3.89 -13.36 -4.09
N GLN A 112 -3.56 -14.63 -3.88
CA GLN A 112 -2.52 -15.03 -2.94
C GLN A 112 -1.17 -15.03 -3.66
N TYR A 113 -0.21 -14.30 -3.13
CA TYR A 113 1.13 -14.19 -3.69
C TYR A 113 2.15 -14.79 -2.72
N ASP A 114 2.95 -15.74 -3.22
CA ASP A 114 3.95 -16.41 -2.40
C ASP A 114 5.26 -15.60 -2.42
N GLY A 115 5.26 -14.47 -1.75
CA GLY A 115 6.43 -13.61 -1.63
C GLY A 115 7.54 -14.22 -0.77
N ARG A 116 7.18 -15.21 0.07
CA ARG A 116 8.16 -15.89 0.92
C ARG A 116 9.17 -16.69 0.10
N SER A 117 8.75 -17.17 -1.06
CA SER A 117 9.60 -18.01 -1.92
C SER A 117 10.38 -17.20 -2.96
N VAL A 118 10.24 -15.89 -2.98
CA VAL A 118 10.89 -15.03 -4.00
C VAL A 118 12.22 -14.48 -3.48
#